data_7ebc9e31d63beef9e92ebee1304a34e5
#
_entry.id   7ebc9e31d63beef9e92ebee1304a34e5
#
_cell.length_a   1.000
_cell.length_b   1.000
_cell.length_c   1.000
_cell.angle_alpha   90.00
_cell.angle_beta   90.00
_cell.angle_gamma   90.00
#
_symmetry.space_group_name_H-M   'P 1'
#
loop_
_entity.id
_entity.type
_entity.pdbx_description
1 polymer ?
#
loop_
_entity_poly.entity_id
_entity_poly.type
_entity_poly.pdbx_seq_one_letter_code
_entity_poly.pdbx_strand_id
1 'polypeptide(L)'
;MINFNLNNYVLIQIFPLGWEILEKEYGSDYIKYCIKSYAVDIEGETWYRLQLWQVMNMFGEHIGNGLDIPIGTNIKFDING
;
A
#
# COMPACT_ATOMS: atom_id res chain seq x y z
N MET A 1 -10.65 6.39 -22.30
CA MET A 1 -10.87 5.85 -20.95
C MET A 1 -9.75 4.89 -20.58
N ILE A 2 -9.17 5.06 -19.41
CA ILE A 2 -8.14 4.17 -18.93
C ILE A 2 -8.80 3.03 -18.18
N ASN A 3 -8.57 1.82 -18.64
CA ASN A 3 -9.08 0.64 -17.96
C ASN A 3 -8.13 0.22 -16.86
N PHE A 4 -8.66 0.08 -15.65
CA PHE A 4 -7.87 -0.33 -14.49
C PHE A 4 -8.01 -1.81 -14.26
N ASN A 5 -6.89 -2.49 -14.11
CA ASN A 5 -6.83 -3.90 -13.78
C ASN A 5 -6.36 -4.02 -12.33
N LEU A 6 -6.99 -4.90 -11.56
CA LEU A 6 -6.61 -5.14 -10.16
C LEU A 6 -5.17 -5.64 -10.03
N ASN A 7 -4.60 -6.18 -11.09
CA ASN A 7 -3.21 -6.61 -11.11
C ASN A 7 -2.23 -5.46 -11.40
N ASN A 8 -2.73 -4.29 -11.74
CA ASN A 8 -1.85 -3.14 -11.98
C ASN A 8 -1.17 -2.71 -10.69
N TYR A 9 0.03 -2.21 -10.82
CA TYR A 9 0.79 -1.73 -9.67
C TYR A 9 0.40 -0.32 -9.31
N VAL A 10 0.40 -0.05 -8.01
CA VAL A 10 0.17 1.29 -7.47
C VAL A 10 1.28 1.60 -6.48
N LEU A 11 1.51 2.87 -6.24
CA LEU A 11 2.45 3.34 -5.24
C LEU A 11 1.64 3.95 -4.10
N ILE A 12 1.88 3.46 -2.89
CA ILE A 12 1.17 3.94 -1.70
C ILE A 12 2.16 4.32 -0.62
N GLN A 13 1.72 5.19 0.27
CA GLN A 13 2.45 5.50 1.51
C GLN A 13 1.74 4.80 2.65
N ILE A 14 2.50 4.17 3.54
CA ILE A 14 1.96 3.41 4.66
C ILE A 14 2.19 4.21 5.94
N PHE A 15 1.12 4.50 6.68
CA PHE A 15 1.17 5.23 7.93
C PHE A 15 1.41 4.28 9.11
N PRO A 16 1.73 4.79 10.30
CA PRO A 16 1.98 3.92 11.46
C PRO A 16 0.87 2.91 11.73
N LEU A 17 -0.38 3.32 11.58
CA LEU A 17 -1.51 2.40 11.74
C LEU A 17 -1.45 1.25 10.71
N GLY A 18 -1.02 1.56 9.49
CA GLY A 18 -0.85 0.54 8.45
C GLY A 18 0.20 -0.48 8.82
N TRP A 19 1.32 -0.04 9.39
CA TRP A 19 2.36 -0.95 9.85
C TRP A 19 1.87 -1.84 10.99
N GLU A 20 1.07 -1.31 11.91
CA GLU A 20 0.49 -2.09 12.99
C GLU A 20 -0.43 -3.19 12.45
N ILE A 21 -1.26 -2.87 11.47
CA ILE A 21 -2.16 -3.82 10.84
C ILE A 21 -1.38 -4.93 10.16
N LEU A 22 -0.35 -4.57 9.40
CA LEU A 22 0.48 -5.55 8.70
C LEU A 22 1.21 -6.47 9.67
N GLU A 23 1.76 -5.91 10.74
CA GLU A 23 2.46 -6.69 11.76
C GLU A 23 1.52 -7.71 12.40
N LYS A 24 0.31 -7.27 12.75
CA LYS A 24 -0.67 -8.10 13.42
C LYS A 24 -1.24 -9.20 12.53
N GLU A 25 -1.52 -8.88 11.27
CA GLU A 25 -2.21 -9.80 10.37
C GLU A 25 -1.27 -10.68 9.55
N TYR A 26 -0.08 -10.19 9.23
CA TYR A 26 0.83 -10.90 8.33
C TYR A 26 2.20 -11.20 8.94
N GLY A 27 2.62 -10.45 9.94
CA GLY A 27 3.89 -10.66 10.61
C GLY A 27 5.06 -9.93 9.96
N SER A 28 6.20 -9.90 10.67
CA SER A 28 7.37 -9.12 10.26
C SER A 28 8.06 -9.67 9.02
N ASP A 29 8.04 -10.97 8.81
CA ASP A 29 8.67 -11.56 7.62
C ASP A 29 7.95 -11.14 6.34
N TYR A 30 6.63 -11.15 6.37
CA TYR A 30 5.83 -10.68 5.25
C TYR A 30 6.15 -9.22 4.92
N ILE A 31 6.22 -8.38 5.95
CA ILE A 31 6.53 -6.97 5.79
C ILE A 31 7.89 -6.80 5.14
N LYS A 32 8.89 -7.52 5.63
CA LYS A 32 10.26 -7.40 5.14
C LYS A 32 10.38 -7.81 3.67
N TYR A 33 9.80 -8.95 3.31
CA TYR A 33 10.02 -9.52 1.97
C TYR A 33 8.97 -9.10 0.95
N CYS A 34 7.75 -8.84 1.38
CA CYS A 34 6.67 -8.56 0.45
C CYS A 34 6.27 -7.09 0.39
N ILE A 35 6.71 -6.27 1.35
CA ILE A 35 6.37 -4.86 1.38
C ILE A 35 7.62 -3.99 1.27
N LYS A 36 8.52 -4.09 2.24
CA LYS A 36 9.70 -3.20 2.29
C LYS A 36 10.68 -3.43 1.16
N SER A 37 10.71 -4.62 0.59
CA SER A 37 11.57 -4.90 -0.56
C SER A 37 11.14 -4.17 -1.83
N TYR A 38 9.91 -3.65 -1.84
CA TYR A 38 9.36 -2.91 -2.98
C TYR A 38 9.26 -1.41 -2.71
N ALA A 39 10.05 -0.92 -1.76
CA ALA A 39 10.09 0.51 -1.45
C ALA A 39 10.70 1.31 -2.60
N VAL A 40 10.11 2.46 -2.89
CA VAL A 40 10.58 3.38 -3.92
C VAL A 40 10.62 4.77 -3.31
N ASP A 41 11.75 5.46 -3.46
CA ASP A 41 11.88 6.84 -2.97
C ASP A 41 11.54 7.80 -4.10
N ILE A 42 10.60 8.68 -3.84
CA ILE A 42 10.18 9.72 -4.79
C ILE A 42 10.19 11.05 -4.07
N GLU A 43 11.03 11.96 -4.52
CA GLU A 43 11.12 13.32 -3.99
C GLU A 43 11.28 13.38 -2.47
N GLY A 44 12.08 12.46 -1.92
CA GLY A 44 12.34 12.42 -0.49
C GLY A 44 11.31 11.67 0.33
N GLU A 45 10.28 11.14 -0.31
CA GLU A 45 9.26 10.35 0.36
C GLU A 45 9.36 8.89 -0.07
N THR A 46 9.08 7.99 0.87
CA THR A 46 9.10 6.56 0.58
C THR A 46 7.70 6.08 0.21
N TRP A 47 7.62 5.42 -0.93
CA TRP A 47 6.39 4.80 -1.42
C TRP A 47 6.61 3.31 -1.55
N TYR A 48 5.53 2.54 -1.55
CA TYR A 48 5.61 1.08 -1.69
C TYR A 48 4.82 0.65 -2.93
N ARG A 49 5.49 -0.10 -3.81
CA ARG A 49 4.93 -0.55 -5.08
C ARG A 49 4.27 -1.90 -4.88
N LEU A 50 2.96 -1.91 -4.90
CA LEU A 50 2.16 -3.11 -4.66
C LEU A 50 1.08 -3.21 -5.72
N GLN A 51 0.55 -4.41 -5.92
CA GLN A 51 -0.59 -4.57 -6.81
C GLN A 51 -1.85 -4.05 -6.13
N LEU A 52 -2.76 -3.47 -6.91
CA LEU A 52 -3.96 -2.85 -6.36
C LEU A 52 -4.77 -3.83 -5.52
N TRP A 53 -4.90 -5.09 -5.97
CA TRP A 53 -5.66 -6.07 -5.21
C TRP A 53 -5.04 -6.35 -3.84
N GLN A 54 -3.70 -6.31 -3.74
CA GLN A 54 -3.02 -6.50 -2.46
C GLN A 54 -3.35 -5.37 -1.50
N VAL A 55 -3.32 -4.13 -1.99
CA VAL A 55 -3.64 -2.96 -1.18
C VAL A 55 -5.06 -3.06 -0.64
N MET A 56 -6.01 -3.40 -1.51
CA MET A 56 -7.41 -3.53 -1.11
C MET A 56 -7.60 -4.66 -0.11
N ASN A 57 -6.91 -5.77 -0.32
CA ASN A 57 -7.03 -6.93 0.57
C ASN A 57 -6.44 -6.65 1.95
N MET A 58 -5.31 -5.96 1.99
CA MET A 58 -4.63 -5.66 3.26
C MET A 58 -5.32 -4.55 4.06
N PHE A 59 -5.78 -3.51 3.38
CA PHE A 59 -6.23 -2.29 4.05
C PHE A 59 -7.69 -1.92 3.81
N GLY A 60 -8.37 -2.57 2.88
CA GLY A 60 -9.72 -2.17 2.50
C GLY A 60 -10.71 -2.14 3.67
N GLU A 61 -10.62 -3.10 4.57
CA GLU A 61 -11.50 -3.17 5.74
C GLU A 61 -11.20 -2.10 6.78
N HIS A 62 -10.00 -1.53 6.72
CA HIS A 62 -9.53 -0.57 7.72
C HIS A 62 -9.66 0.87 7.27
N ILE A 63 -10.17 1.09 6.07
CA ILE A 63 -10.42 2.44 5.55
C ILE A 63 -11.89 2.75 5.82
N GLY A 64 -12.12 3.55 6.84
CA GLY A 64 -13.46 3.87 7.28
C GLY A 64 -13.68 5.36 7.46
N ASN A 65 -14.95 5.73 7.64
CA ASN A 65 -15.32 7.12 7.81
C ASN A 65 -14.98 7.61 9.22
N GLY A 66 -14.18 8.67 9.29
CA GLY A 66 -13.87 9.32 10.54
C GLY A 66 -12.89 8.58 11.43
N LEU A 67 -12.28 7.52 10.93
CA LEU A 67 -11.25 6.79 11.66
C LEU A 67 -9.87 7.12 11.11
N ASP A 68 -8.85 6.78 11.90
CA ASP A 68 -7.48 6.88 11.42
C ASP A 68 -7.29 5.97 10.21
N ILE A 69 -6.55 6.45 9.23
CA ILE A 69 -6.33 5.68 8.02
C ILE A 69 -4.96 5.01 8.04
N PRO A 70 -4.88 3.76 7.53
CA PRO A 70 -3.61 3.03 7.53
C PRO A 70 -2.67 3.44 6.40
N ILE A 71 -3.18 4.02 5.34
CA ILE A 71 -2.37 4.42 4.18
C ILE A 71 -2.72 5.84 3.78
N GLY A 72 -1.83 6.48 3.03
CA GLY A 72 -2.07 7.81 2.51
C GLY A 72 -3.23 7.82 1.51
N THR A 73 -3.95 8.94 1.47
CA THR A 73 -5.07 9.10 0.55
C THR A 73 -4.63 9.30 -0.89
N ASN A 74 -3.37 9.67 -1.10
CA ASN A 74 -2.82 9.83 -2.44
C ASN A 74 -2.21 8.51 -2.89
N ILE A 75 -2.78 7.94 -3.93
CA ILE A 75 -2.28 6.72 -4.54
C ILE A 75 -1.78 7.07 -5.93
N LYS A 76 -0.52 6.73 -6.20
CA LYS A 76 0.06 6.93 -7.52
C LYS A 76 -0.08 5.64 -8.31
N PHE A 77 -0.55 5.74 -9.53
CA PHE A 77 -0.68 4.58 -10.40
C PHE A 77 0.58 4.40 -11.23
N ASP A 78 1.12 3.18 -11.22
CA ASP A 78 2.30 2.84 -11.99
C ASP A 78 1.85 2.23 -13.32
N ILE A 79 1.59 3.09 -14.29
CA ILE A 79 1.10 2.66 -15.60
C ILE A 79 2.18 2.16 -16.52
N ASN A 80 3.44 2.32 -16.14
CA ASN A 80 4.58 1.86 -16.93
C ASN A 80 5.19 0.59 -16.36
N GLY A 81 4.58 0.07 -15.31
CA GLY A 81 5.12 -1.07 -14.57
C GLY A 81 4.92 -2.42 -15.25
#